data_c111a0622719f1a5687645b5de152a43
#
_entry.id   c111a0622719f1a5687645b5de152a43
#
_cell.length_a   1.000
_cell.length_b   1.000
_cell.length_c   1.000
_cell.angle_alpha   90.00
_cell.angle_beta   90.00
_cell.angle_gamma   90.00
#
_symmetry.space_group_name_H-M   'P 1'
#
loop_
_entity.id
_entity.type
_entity.pdbx_description
1 polymer ?
#
loop_
_entity_poly.entity_id
_entity_poly.type
_entity_poly.pdbx_seq_one_letter_code
_entity_poly.pdbx_strand_id
1 'polypeptide(L)'
;MTKLTDNSIRRELSPNVTVAISMAVYGMAMCGGMLLIGLYHYRDKPSLGQFLLSPSVILCVVAVLGLLVASGVLVRFLCGSQGRKRDRRYAVIMSLLVIVLVGGIGEAALRIAAVEKHNGTFVGNFHLLPIQWREFADRQRTLLALSKAGKPFTVADDTLGWIIGPNRKSEDGLYEISAEGLRSATQGEVLRNGLGDCRVALVGDSFTWGDGVRFEDSWAYRLEQLLPKGCRVLNFGVGGYGIDQMYLRYKRDVTSWKPNLVILSFIDPDLHRTMSSYGFLIVNQNAFPFMKPRFVLDQRGTPNIVNQPLPKAEEIFMLPYIHDVPFIEYDEKYNRTDWDRPQWWYVHRSYFLRFLTSIYPFSEKDRPFVSDADMHAVNSSLLNAFVDAVHKDGATPLLVYLPNKRDFKKRSPWIPEGLQILQNAQLEHVDLTSCLKRDSEPNHFIPKGKPHGGHYTLQANAAVAACLGPIVQDRLGRATAE
;
A
#
# COMPACT_ATOMS: atom_id res chain seq x y z
N MET A 1 -39.87 73.13 -23.99
CA MET A 1 -39.56 71.77 -24.36
C MET A 1 -38.07 71.51 -24.04
N THR A 2 -37.82 71.14 -22.84
CA THR A 2 -36.45 70.94 -22.30
C THR A 2 -36.05 69.48 -22.45
N LYS A 3 -34.98 69.15 -23.20
CA LYS A 3 -34.43 67.83 -23.33
C LYS A 3 -33.60 67.57 -22.07
N LEU A 4 -34.10 66.65 -21.23
CA LEU A 4 -33.27 65.98 -20.19
C LEU A 4 -32.40 64.92 -20.87
N THR A 5 -31.10 65.17 -20.95
CA THR A 5 -30.08 64.18 -21.28
C THR A 5 -29.80 63.33 -20.04
N ASP A 6 -30.18 62.08 -20.13
CA ASP A 6 -29.87 61.04 -19.16
C ASP A 6 -28.35 60.72 -19.23
N ASN A 7 -27.57 61.29 -18.34
CA ASN A 7 -26.16 60.97 -18.12
C ASN A 7 -26.11 59.88 -17.04
N SER A 8 -26.37 58.64 -17.44
CA SER A 8 -26.05 57.50 -16.59
C SER A 8 -24.52 57.40 -16.41
N ILE A 9 -24.05 57.85 -15.28
CA ILE A 9 -22.66 57.76 -14.84
C ILE A 9 -22.31 56.29 -14.70
N ARG A 10 -21.79 55.67 -15.75
CA ARG A 10 -20.95 54.48 -15.60
C ARG A 10 -19.66 54.94 -14.92
N ARG A 11 -19.59 54.81 -13.58
CA ARG A 11 -18.32 54.87 -12.88
C ARG A 11 -17.50 53.67 -13.33
N GLU A 12 -16.66 53.85 -14.33
CA GLU A 12 -15.61 52.92 -14.63
C GLU A 12 -14.69 52.87 -13.40
N LEU A 13 -14.68 51.72 -12.75
CA LEU A 13 -13.73 51.42 -11.68
C LEU A 13 -12.32 51.68 -12.21
N SER A 14 -11.51 52.44 -11.49
CA SER A 14 -10.14 52.71 -11.94
C SER A 14 -9.42 51.38 -12.22
N PRO A 15 -8.53 51.29 -13.20
CA PRO A 15 -7.83 50.07 -13.56
C PRO A 15 -7.16 49.38 -12.38
N ASN A 16 -6.76 50.15 -11.37
CA ASN A 16 -6.13 49.69 -10.13
C ASN A 16 -7.11 48.99 -9.18
N VAL A 17 -8.36 49.45 -9.10
CA VAL A 17 -9.44 48.79 -8.32
C VAL A 17 -9.84 47.48 -8.99
N THR A 18 -9.89 47.46 -10.32
CA THR A 18 -10.18 46.24 -11.09
C THR A 18 -9.09 45.17 -10.88
N VAL A 19 -7.82 45.55 -10.87
CA VAL A 19 -6.70 44.63 -10.58
C VAL A 19 -6.78 44.12 -9.14
N ALA A 20 -7.04 44.98 -8.15
CA ALA A 20 -7.18 44.57 -6.74
C ALA A 20 -8.36 43.59 -6.53
N ILE A 21 -9.50 43.87 -7.15
CA ILE A 21 -10.67 42.98 -7.11
C ILE A 21 -10.34 41.64 -7.81
N SER A 22 -9.70 41.68 -8.97
CA SER A 22 -9.31 40.45 -9.69
C SER A 22 -8.34 39.59 -8.86
N MET A 23 -7.34 40.19 -8.21
CA MET A 23 -6.41 39.48 -7.31
C MET A 23 -7.13 38.88 -6.09
N ALA A 24 -8.07 39.62 -5.49
CA ALA A 24 -8.87 39.12 -4.37
C ALA A 24 -9.78 37.96 -4.80
N VAL A 25 -10.44 38.07 -5.96
CA VAL A 25 -11.29 37.00 -6.52
C VAL A 25 -10.47 35.77 -6.86
N TYR A 26 -9.29 35.94 -7.46
CA TYR A 26 -8.38 34.83 -7.78
C TYR A 26 -7.88 34.15 -6.50
N GLY A 27 -7.51 34.91 -5.49
CA GLY A 27 -7.11 34.38 -4.18
C GLY A 27 -8.25 33.63 -3.48
N MET A 28 -9.47 34.14 -3.54
CA MET A 28 -10.65 33.43 -2.98
C MET A 28 -10.96 32.15 -3.76
N ALA A 29 -10.84 32.16 -5.09
CA ALA A 29 -11.03 30.97 -5.91
C ALA A 29 -9.97 29.88 -5.60
N MET A 30 -8.72 30.28 -5.44
CA MET A 30 -7.62 29.37 -5.03
C MET A 30 -7.86 28.79 -3.64
N CYS A 31 -8.23 29.62 -2.66
CA CYS A 31 -8.56 29.15 -1.32
C CYS A 31 -9.81 28.27 -1.29
N GLY A 32 -10.84 28.59 -2.06
CA GLY A 32 -12.03 27.76 -2.24
C GLY A 32 -11.68 26.40 -2.86
N GLY A 33 -10.82 26.36 -3.87
CA GLY A 33 -10.31 25.14 -4.46
C GLY A 33 -9.53 24.27 -3.44
N MET A 34 -8.64 24.88 -2.66
CA MET A 34 -7.90 24.18 -1.59
C MET A 34 -8.84 23.64 -0.50
N LEU A 35 -9.88 24.40 -0.14
CA LEU A 35 -10.88 23.97 0.82
C LEU A 35 -11.69 22.78 0.30
N LEU A 36 -12.08 22.79 -0.99
CA LEU A 36 -12.79 21.68 -1.62
C LEU A 36 -11.90 20.42 -1.71
N ILE A 37 -10.62 20.57 -2.00
CA ILE A 37 -9.65 19.47 -1.99
C ILE A 37 -9.48 18.93 -0.56
N GLY A 38 -9.38 19.81 0.43
CA GLY A 38 -9.37 19.45 1.85
C GLY A 38 -10.62 18.67 2.25
N LEU A 39 -11.81 19.14 1.87
CA LEU A 39 -13.09 18.46 2.07
C LEU A 39 -13.13 17.09 1.38
N TYR A 40 -12.64 16.99 0.15
CA TYR A 40 -12.56 15.71 -0.56
C TYR A 40 -11.66 14.69 0.15
N HIS A 41 -10.49 15.10 0.61
CA HIS A 41 -9.57 14.21 1.33
C HIS A 41 -10.04 13.85 2.76
N TYR A 42 -10.93 14.64 3.35
CA TYR A 42 -11.43 14.46 4.72
C TYR A 42 -12.89 14.01 4.81
N ARG A 43 -13.58 13.81 3.66
CA ARG A 43 -15.02 13.47 3.63
C ARG A 43 -15.38 12.21 4.44
N ASP A 44 -14.41 11.30 4.63
CA ASP A 44 -14.63 10.02 5.33
C ASP A 44 -14.21 10.08 6.82
N LYS A 45 -13.99 11.28 7.38
CA LYS A 45 -13.51 11.43 8.76
C LYS A 45 -14.53 12.05 9.70
N PRO A 46 -14.61 11.56 10.96
CA PRO A 46 -15.80 11.70 11.80
C PRO A 46 -15.89 12.98 12.62
N SER A 47 -14.96 13.96 12.57
CA SER A 47 -15.06 15.15 13.41
C SER A 47 -14.73 16.48 12.71
N LEU A 48 -15.62 17.46 12.90
CA LEU A 48 -15.45 18.84 12.44
C LEU A 48 -14.15 19.47 12.99
N GLY A 49 -13.75 19.15 14.20
CA GLY A 49 -12.52 19.64 14.81
C GLY A 49 -11.26 19.17 14.09
N GLN A 50 -11.21 17.91 13.63
CA GLN A 50 -10.09 17.40 12.84
C GLN A 50 -10.05 18.02 11.45
N PHE A 51 -11.19 18.37 10.88
CA PHE A 51 -11.27 19.10 9.63
C PHE A 51 -10.74 20.52 9.77
N LEU A 52 -11.19 21.28 10.79
CA LEU A 52 -10.77 22.67 11.02
C LEU A 52 -9.28 22.79 11.36
N LEU A 53 -8.71 21.80 12.02
CA LEU A 53 -7.28 21.68 12.32
C LEU A 53 -6.48 21.01 11.19
N SER A 54 -7.12 20.71 10.06
CA SER A 54 -6.39 20.15 8.93
C SER A 54 -5.44 21.19 8.33
N PRO A 55 -4.24 20.78 7.90
CA PRO A 55 -3.24 21.69 7.32
C PRO A 55 -3.76 22.49 6.14
N SER A 56 -4.64 21.91 5.32
CA SER A 56 -5.26 22.57 4.19
C SER A 56 -6.19 23.71 4.60
N VAL A 57 -6.99 23.54 5.66
CA VAL A 57 -7.87 24.59 6.20
C VAL A 57 -7.05 25.69 6.88
N ILE A 58 -6.06 25.33 7.68
CA ILE A 58 -5.15 26.32 8.31
C ILE A 58 -4.46 27.16 7.23
N LEU A 59 -3.96 26.54 6.19
CA LEU A 59 -3.29 27.23 5.09
C LEU A 59 -4.24 28.14 4.31
N CYS A 60 -5.48 27.71 4.08
CA CYS A 60 -6.51 28.53 3.47
C CYS A 60 -6.82 29.76 4.34
N VAL A 61 -6.97 29.60 5.64
CA VAL A 61 -7.21 30.70 6.57
C VAL A 61 -6.05 31.69 6.56
N VAL A 62 -4.80 31.21 6.65
CA VAL A 62 -3.59 32.04 6.59
C VAL A 62 -3.49 32.77 5.23
N ALA A 63 -3.76 32.09 4.13
CA ALA A 63 -3.74 32.70 2.80
C ALA A 63 -4.85 33.76 2.64
N VAL A 64 -6.06 33.49 3.13
CA VAL A 64 -7.17 34.47 3.11
C VAL A 64 -6.83 35.70 3.96
N LEU A 65 -6.30 35.52 5.17
CA LEU A 65 -5.87 36.61 6.03
C LEU A 65 -4.75 37.42 5.37
N GLY A 66 -3.76 36.77 4.80
CA GLY A 66 -2.68 37.41 4.05
C GLY A 66 -3.19 38.23 2.86
N LEU A 67 -4.12 37.67 2.08
CA LEU A 67 -4.75 38.36 0.95
C LEU A 67 -5.63 39.54 1.40
N LEU A 68 -6.35 39.41 2.51
CA LEU A 68 -7.14 40.52 3.08
C LEU A 68 -6.25 41.65 3.54
N VAL A 69 -5.15 41.36 4.25
CA VAL A 69 -4.15 42.36 4.66
C VAL A 69 -3.51 43.01 3.43
N ALA A 70 -3.07 42.22 2.44
CA ALA A 70 -2.48 42.75 1.22
C ALA A 70 -3.46 43.61 0.42
N SER A 71 -4.72 43.17 0.30
CA SER A 71 -5.77 43.93 -0.37
C SER A 71 -6.09 45.23 0.39
N GLY A 72 -6.16 45.20 1.71
CA GLY A 72 -6.37 46.39 2.55
C GLY A 72 -5.23 47.41 2.43
N VAL A 73 -3.98 46.94 2.44
CA VAL A 73 -2.80 47.79 2.22
C VAL A 73 -2.82 48.35 0.79
N LEU A 74 -3.11 47.53 -0.23
CA LEU A 74 -3.19 47.96 -1.61
C LEU A 74 -4.31 48.98 -1.85
N VAL A 75 -5.51 48.76 -1.31
CA VAL A 75 -6.63 49.71 -1.38
C VAL A 75 -6.28 51.02 -0.69
N ARG A 76 -5.71 51.01 0.51
CA ARG A 76 -5.29 52.22 1.25
C ARG A 76 -4.21 52.99 0.45
N PHE A 77 -3.34 52.30 -0.23
CA PHE A 77 -2.29 52.89 -1.06
C PHE A 77 -2.85 53.47 -2.36
N LEU A 78 -3.83 52.81 -2.98
CA LEU A 78 -4.44 53.21 -4.26
C LEU A 78 -5.46 54.36 -4.08
N CYS A 79 -6.19 54.37 -2.96
CA CYS A 79 -7.13 55.48 -2.64
C CYS A 79 -6.45 56.74 -2.13
N GLY A 80 -5.17 56.64 -1.72
CA GLY A 80 -4.40 57.77 -1.12
C GLY A 80 -3.53 58.56 -2.07
N SER A 81 -3.36 58.19 -3.35
CA SER A 81 -2.42 58.85 -4.25
C SER A 81 -2.90 58.88 -5.72
N GLN A 82 -2.89 60.10 -6.30
CA GLN A 82 -3.05 60.28 -7.73
C GLN A 82 -1.82 59.68 -8.46
N GLY A 83 -1.91 58.47 -8.90
CA GLY A 83 -1.29 57.77 -10.01
C GLY A 83 0.18 58.03 -10.41
N ARG A 84 1.16 58.15 -9.49
CA ARG A 84 2.60 58.25 -9.85
C ARG A 84 3.20 56.87 -10.10
N LYS A 85 4.13 56.77 -11.09
CA LYS A 85 4.94 55.56 -11.40
C LYS A 85 5.61 54.93 -10.13
N ARG A 86 5.93 55.76 -9.12
CA ARG A 86 6.53 55.39 -7.85
C ARG A 86 5.59 54.48 -7.04
N ASP A 87 4.27 54.73 -7.09
CA ASP A 87 3.29 54.02 -6.28
C ASP A 87 3.03 52.60 -6.78
N ARG A 88 3.14 52.36 -8.11
CA ARG A 88 3.12 51.02 -8.68
C ARG A 88 4.29 50.14 -8.23
N ARG A 89 5.49 50.71 -8.12
CA ARG A 89 6.67 49.99 -7.61
C ARG A 89 6.49 49.57 -6.16
N TYR A 90 5.96 50.46 -5.31
CA TYR A 90 5.69 50.15 -3.91
C TYR A 90 4.59 49.08 -3.77
N ALA A 91 3.53 49.11 -4.58
CA ALA A 91 2.51 48.09 -4.59
C ALA A 91 3.05 46.68 -4.94
N VAL A 92 3.91 46.59 -5.94
CA VAL A 92 4.59 45.36 -6.32
C VAL A 92 5.51 44.85 -5.18
N ILE A 93 6.34 45.74 -4.60
CA ILE A 93 7.23 45.38 -3.51
C ILE A 93 6.42 44.87 -2.31
N MET A 94 5.34 45.56 -1.93
CA MET A 94 4.48 45.15 -0.82
C MET A 94 3.79 43.80 -1.09
N SER A 95 3.33 43.57 -2.31
CA SER A 95 2.76 42.27 -2.70
C SER A 95 3.78 41.15 -2.60
N LEU A 96 5.00 41.37 -3.04
CA LEU A 96 6.10 40.39 -2.91
C LEU A 96 6.46 40.14 -1.44
N LEU A 97 6.51 41.17 -0.60
CA LEU A 97 6.75 41.03 0.84
C LEU A 97 5.66 40.20 1.51
N VAL A 98 4.39 40.43 1.15
CA VAL A 98 3.27 39.63 1.69
C VAL A 98 3.36 38.17 1.25
N ILE A 99 3.68 37.91 0.00
CA ILE A 99 3.88 36.54 -0.51
C ILE A 99 5.00 35.85 0.27
N VAL A 100 6.13 36.52 0.46
CA VAL A 100 7.26 35.98 1.24
C VAL A 100 6.86 35.74 2.71
N LEU A 101 6.14 36.69 3.31
CA LEU A 101 5.68 36.55 4.70
C LEU A 101 4.70 35.38 4.85
N VAL A 102 3.69 35.29 3.99
CA VAL A 102 2.71 34.18 4.00
C VAL A 102 3.39 32.84 3.74
N GLY A 103 4.30 32.80 2.75
CA GLY A 103 5.11 31.60 2.48
C GLY A 103 5.97 31.22 3.69
N GLY A 104 6.63 32.20 4.35
CA GLY A 104 7.43 31.96 5.54
C GLY A 104 6.63 31.44 6.75
N ILE A 105 5.45 32.02 6.99
CA ILE A 105 4.55 31.55 8.04
C ILE A 105 4.05 30.13 7.71
N GLY A 106 3.65 29.87 6.47
CA GLY A 106 3.24 28.56 6.01
C GLY A 106 4.35 27.51 6.15
N GLU A 107 5.58 27.87 5.77
CA GLU A 107 6.76 27.01 5.95
C GLU A 107 6.99 26.66 7.43
N ALA A 108 6.98 27.65 8.32
CA ALA A 108 7.18 27.46 9.75
C ALA A 108 6.06 26.57 10.35
N ALA A 109 4.80 26.87 10.03
CA ALA A 109 3.65 26.10 10.52
C ALA A 109 3.71 24.64 10.07
N LEU A 110 4.03 24.39 8.80
CA LEU A 110 4.15 23.03 8.27
C LEU A 110 5.32 22.27 8.90
N ARG A 111 6.47 22.94 9.15
CA ARG A 111 7.60 22.31 9.85
C ARG A 111 7.28 21.91 11.27
N ILE A 112 6.54 22.76 12.00
CA ILE A 112 6.11 22.46 13.38
C ILE A 112 5.10 21.31 13.41
N ALA A 113 4.18 21.27 12.46
CA ALA A 113 3.13 20.25 12.39
C ALA A 113 3.58 18.93 11.74
N ALA A 114 4.75 18.90 11.12
CA ALA A 114 5.24 17.74 10.39
C ALA A 114 5.74 16.65 11.34
N VAL A 115 5.41 15.41 10.99
CA VAL A 115 5.85 14.20 11.69
C VAL A 115 6.49 13.27 10.67
N GLU A 116 7.71 12.83 10.96
CA GLU A 116 8.39 11.80 10.16
C GLU A 116 7.81 10.42 10.49
N LYS A 117 7.42 9.70 9.46
CA LYS A 117 6.98 8.29 9.53
C LYS A 117 7.90 7.43 8.67
N HIS A 118 7.70 6.10 8.71
CA HIS A 118 8.54 5.15 7.95
C HIS A 118 8.63 5.43 6.46
N ASN A 119 7.56 5.95 5.87
CA ASN A 119 7.43 6.21 4.44
C ASN A 119 7.48 7.69 4.06
N GLY A 120 7.97 8.55 4.94
CA GLY A 120 8.19 9.98 4.65
C GLY A 120 7.56 10.94 5.66
N THR A 121 7.52 12.19 5.30
CA THR A 121 7.03 13.31 6.12
C THR A 121 5.53 13.46 6.00
N PHE A 122 4.82 13.62 7.10
CA PHE A 122 3.36 13.81 7.15
C PHE A 122 2.99 15.05 7.93
N VAL A 123 1.93 15.73 7.51
CA VAL A 123 1.23 16.73 8.29
C VAL A 123 -0.17 16.20 8.57
N GLY A 124 -0.40 15.75 9.80
CA GLY A 124 -1.57 14.96 10.13
C GLY A 124 -1.60 13.63 9.36
N ASN A 125 -2.59 13.47 8.47
CA ASN A 125 -2.68 12.31 7.58
C ASN A 125 -2.25 12.63 6.14
N PHE A 126 -1.78 13.83 5.89
CA PHE A 126 -1.39 14.28 4.57
C PHE A 126 0.11 14.01 4.34
N HIS A 127 0.41 13.24 3.30
CA HIS A 127 1.78 12.89 2.94
C HIS A 127 2.42 14.03 2.16
N LEU A 128 3.54 14.57 2.63
CA LEU A 128 4.30 15.60 1.94
C LEU A 128 5.23 14.98 0.90
N LEU A 129 4.90 15.16 -0.36
CA LEU A 129 5.75 14.76 -1.49
C LEU A 129 6.71 15.90 -1.89
N PRO A 130 7.84 15.58 -2.48
CA PRO A 130 8.35 14.24 -2.69
C PRO A 130 8.92 13.62 -1.41
N ILE A 131 8.94 12.30 -1.37
CA ILE A 131 9.66 11.52 -0.35
C ILE A 131 11.16 11.73 -0.60
N GLN A 132 11.91 11.98 0.45
CA GLN A 132 13.35 12.13 0.36
C GLN A 132 14.01 10.75 0.47
N TRP A 133 14.58 10.29 -0.67
CA TRP A 133 15.16 8.95 -0.73
C TRP A 133 16.27 8.73 0.29
N ARG A 134 17.16 9.70 0.45
CA ARG A 134 18.28 9.59 1.39
C ARG A 134 17.81 9.34 2.83
N GLU A 135 16.83 10.10 3.30
CA GLU A 135 16.27 9.94 4.63
C GLU A 135 15.50 8.62 4.78
N PHE A 136 14.79 8.23 3.73
CA PHE A 136 14.13 6.93 3.67
C PHE A 136 15.15 5.79 3.73
N ALA A 137 16.19 5.82 2.89
CA ALA A 137 17.25 4.81 2.85
C ALA A 137 18.04 4.71 4.16
N ASP A 138 18.32 5.84 4.84
CA ASP A 138 18.96 5.85 6.16
C ASP A 138 18.12 5.11 7.19
N ARG A 139 16.81 5.31 7.20
CA ARG A 139 15.90 4.55 8.08
C ARG A 139 15.89 3.06 7.75
N GLN A 140 15.87 2.69 6.46
CA GLN A 140 15.92 1.30 6.04
C GLN A 140 17.23 0.61 6.43
N ARG A 141 18.36 1.31 6.30
CA ARG A 141 19.68 0.80 6.78
C ARG A 141 19.67 0.54 8.27
N THR A 142 19.07 1.44 9.05
CA THR A 142 18.92 1.25 10.50
C THR A 142 18.08 0.01 10.82
N LEU A 143 16.95 -0.17 10.16
CA LEU A 143 16.10 -1.37 10.34
C LEU A 143 16.82 -2.65 9.92
N LEU A 144 17.56 -2.60 8.81
CA LEU A 144 18.36 -3.74 8.34
C LEU A 144 19.47 -4.10 9.34
N ALA A 145 20.15 -3.11 9.91
CA ALA A 145 21.16 -3.33 10.94
C ALA A 145 20.55 -3.93 12.22
N LEU A 146 19.41 -3.43 12.67
CA LEU A 146 18.67 -3.98 13.80
C LEU A 146 18.23 -5.43 13.55
N SER A 147 17.74 -5.73 12.34
CA SER A 147 17.34 -7.08 11.97
C SER A 147 18.51 -8.06 11.98
N LYS A 148 19.74 -7.61 11.73
CA LYS A 148 20.96 -8.44 11.76
C LYS A 148 21.58 -8.59 13.15
N ALA A 149 21.32 -7.65 14.06
CA ALA A 149 21.91 -7.65 15.39
C ALA A 149 21.40 -8.76 16.33
N GLY A 150 20.30 -9.43 15.96
CA GLY A 150 19.67 -10.48 16.75
C GLY A 150 19.39 -11.74 15.93
N LYS A 151 18.39 -12.48 16.38
CA LYS A 151 17.79 -13.60 15.62
C LYS A 151 16.46 -13.08 15.01
N PRO A 152 16.48 -12.38 13.87
CA PRO A 152 15.29 -11.79 13.31
C PRO A 152 14.26 -12.86 12.98
N PHE A 153 12.99 -12.55 13.21
CA PHE A 153 11.88 -13.45 12.90
C PHE A 153 11.78 -13.66 11.38
N THR A 154 11.83 -12.56 10.62
CA THR A 154 11.87 -12.58 9.16
C THR A 154 13.32 -12.36 8.70
N VAL A 155 13.81 -13.18 7.78
CA VAL A 155 15.17 -13.13 7.25
C VAL A 155 15.18 -12.95 5.75
N ALA A 156 16.22 -12.33 5.21
CA ALA A 156 16.43 -12.21 3.78
C ALA A 156 16.61 -13.60 3.14
N ASP A 157 16.15 -13.72 1.90
CA ASP A 157 16.26 -14.93 1.09
C ASP A 157 16.52 -14.55 -0.37
N ASP A 158 17.56 -15.13 -0.98
CA ASP A 158 18.02 -14.76 -2.33
C ASP A 158 17.05 -15.16 -3.46
N THR A 159 16.11 -16.05 -3.19
CA THR A 159 15.10 -16.50 -4.18
C THR A 159 13.74 -15.88 -3.93
N LEU A 160 13.29 -15.89 -2.68
CA LEU A 160 11.95 -15.44 -2.28
C LEU A 160 11.92 -14.01 -1.77
N GLY A 161 13.09 -13.40 -1.56
CA GLY A 161 13.24 -12.08 -0.95
C GLY A 161 13.25 -12.13 0.57
N TRP A 162 12.29 -12.79 1.20
CA TRP A 162 12.26 -13.05 2.63
C TRP A 162 11.54 -14.35 2.98
N ILE A 163 11.94 -14.93 4.11
CA ILE A 163 11.31 -16.12 4.71
C ILE A 163 11.20 -15.92 6.22
N ILE A 164 10.45 -16.79 6.87
CA ILE A 164 10.50 -16.90 8.33
C ILE A 164 11.73 -17.74 8.72
N GLY A 165 12.50 -17.21 9.64
CA GLY A 165 13.71 -17.90 10.10
C GLY A 165 13.37 -19.17 10.90
N PRO A 166 14.08 -20.30 10.69
CA PRO A 166 13.87 -21.54 11.46
C PRO A 166 14.21 -21.37 12.93
N ASN A 167 13.57 -22.16 13.79
CA ASN A 167 13.80 -22.16 15.25
C ASN A 167 13.61 -20.76 15.87
N ARG A 168 12.54 -20.05 15.49
CA ARG A 168 12.24 -18.70 15.99
C ARG A 168 10.99 -18.71 16.85
N LYS A 169 10.90 -17.66 17.66
CA LYS A 169 9.70 -17.25 18.38
C LYS A 169 9.50 -15.76 18.16
N SER A 170 8.26 -15.32 17.93
CA SER A 170 7.98 -13.90 17.82
C SER A 170 8.11 -13.19 19.16
N GLU A 171 8.40 -11.87 19.16
CA GLU A 171 8.61 -11.08 20.37
C GLU A 171 7.37 -11.06 21.28
N ASP A 172 6.17 -11.05 20.70
CA ASP A 172 4.89 -11.13 21.40
C ASP A 172 4.54 -12.55 21.87
N GLY A 173 5.35 -13.56 21.52
CA GLY A 173 5.15 -14.96 21.84
C GLY A 173 3.98 -15.62 21.09
N LEU A 174 3.43 -14.96 20.09
CA LEU A 174 2.25 -15.44 19.35
C LEU A 174 2.60 -16.56 18.35
N TYR A 175 3.83 -16.50 17.80
CA TYR A 175 4.29 -17.43 16.77
C TYR A 175 5.50 -18.23 17.21
N GLU A 176 5.43 -19.53 17.02
CA GLU A 176 6.55 -20.46 17.20
C GLU A 176 6.85 -21.17 15.88
N ILE A 177 8.13 -21.37 15.60
CA ILE A 177 8.64 -21.79 14.29
C ILE A 177 9.45 -23.07 14.45
N SER A 178 9.13 -24.05 13.61
CA SER A 178 9.77 -25.34 13.53
C SER A 178 11.24 -25.26 13.11
N ALA A 179 11.93 -26.37 13.14
CA ALA A 179 13.29 -26.51 12.63
C ALA A 179 13.37 -26.25 11.11
N GLU A 180 12.29 -26.49 10.38
CA GLU A 180 12.21 -26.29 8.93
C GLU A 180 11.70 -24.90 8.52
N GLY A 181 11.46 -24.00 9.47
CA GLY A 181 10.98 -22.65 9.19
C GLY A 181 9.48 -22.54 8.92
N LEU A 182 8.70 -23.52 9.36
CA LEU A 182 7.25 -23.51 9.25
C LEU A 182 6.61 -23.15 10.60
N ARG A 183 5.37 -22.68 10.55
CA ARG A 183 4.61 -22.45 11.76
C ARG A 183 4.33 -23.75 12.49
N SER A 184 4.56 -23.79 13.80
CA SER A 184 4.44 -24.99 14.64
C SER A 184 3.90 -24.67 16.01
N ALA A 185 3.53 -25.72 16.76
CA ALA A 185 3.05 -25.59 18.13
C ALA A 185 4.15 -25.20 19.10
N THR A 186 5.38 -25.66 18.86
CA THR A 186 6.55 -25.38 19.69
C THR A 186 7.75 -24.95 18.86
N GLN A 187 8.55 -24.07 19.42
CA GLN A 187 9.78 -23.59 18.78
C GLN A 187 10.75 -24.76 18.56
N GLY A 188 11.24 -24.90 17.33
CA GLY A 188 12.24 -25.93 16.99
C GLY A 188 11.67 -27.34 16.85
N GLU A 189 10.35 -27.51 16.85
CA GLU A 189 9.69 -28.78 16.49
C GLU A 189 10.23 -29.29 15.15
N VAL A 190 10.55 -30.58 15.05
CA VAL A 190 10.96 -31.21 13.79
C VAL A 190 9.75 -31.84 13.14
N LEU A 191 9.12 -31.10 12.21
CA LEU A 191 7.89 -31.51 11.57
C LEU A 191 8.05 -32.70 10.64
N ARG A 192 9.25 -32.96 10.15
CA ARG A 192 9.54 -34.15 9.32
C ARG A 192 9.46 -35.46 10.10
N ASN A 193 9.56 -35.40 11.42
CA ASN A 193 9.41 -36.59 12.26
C ASN A 193 7.93 -36.97 12.39
N GLY A 194 7.59 -38.22 12.10
CA GLY A 194 6.23 -38.72 12.24
C GLY A 194 5.26 -38.26 11.13
N LEU A 195 5.76 -37.84 9.97
CA LEU A 195 4.93 -37.61 8.80
C LEU A 195 4.30 -38.93 8.34
N GLY A 196 2.95 -38.93 8.29
CA GLY A 196 2.19 -40.00 7.67
C GLY A 196 2.16 -39.88 6.15
N ASP A 197 1.40 -40.78 5.51
CA ASP A 197 1.24 -40.78 4.05
C ASP A 197 0.29 -39.70 3.53
N CYS A 198 -0.50 -39.10 4.40
CA CYS A 198 -1.44 -38.01 4.05
C CYS A 198 -0.87 -36.66 4.46
N ARG A 199 -0.51 -35.84 3.46
CA ARG A 199 0.10 -34.51 3.64
C ARG A 199 -0.60 -33.48 2.81
N VAL A 200 -1.07 -32.41 3.44
CA VAL A 200 -1.65 -31.22 2.81
C VAL A 200 -0.68 -30.06 3.01
N ALA A 201 -0.20 -29.45 1.93
CA ALA A 201 0.63 -28.27 1.99
C ALA A 201 -0.18 -27.01 1.68
N LEU A 202 0.02 -25.97 2.46
CA LEU A 202 -0.59 -24.65 2.25
C LEU A 202 0.48 -23.67 1.83
N VAL A 203 0.29 -22.99 0.73
CA VAL A 203 1.10 -21.82 0.33
C VAL A 203 0.20 -20.59 0.25
N GLY A 204 0.69 -19.44 0.68
CA GLY A 204 -0.10 -18.23 0.73
C GLY A 204 0.60 -17.10 1.47
N ASP A 205 -0.17 -16.08 1.82
CA ASP A 205 0.24 -14.87 2.51
C ASP A 205 0.04 -14.93 4.03
N SER A 206 -0.14 -13.76 4.67
CA SER A 206 -0.42 -13.63 6.10
C SER A 206 -1.76 -14.25 6.53
N PHE A 207 -2.75 -14.32 5.64
CA PHE A 207 -4.03 -14.98 5.91
C PHE A 207 -3.87 -16.50 5.97
N THR A 208 -3.03 -17.06 5.12
CA THR A 208 -2.65 -18.48 5.16
C THR A 208 -1.78 -18.79 6.36
N TRP A 209 -0.83 -17.91 6.67
CA TRP A 209 -0.01 -17.98 7.87
C TRP A 209 -0.86 -18.03 9.16
N GLY A 210 -2.02 -17.36 9.15
CA GLY A 210 -2.88 -17.16 10.31
C GLY A 210 -2.36 -16.04 11.21
N ASP A 211 -2.06 -14.88 10.61
CA ASP A 211 -1.57 -13.72 11.35
C ASP A 211 -2.60 -13.21 12.37
N GLY A 212 -2.15 -12.89 13.58
CA GLY A 212 -2.96 -12.39 14.68
C GLY A 212 -3.66 -13.45 15.55
N VAL A 213 -3.42 -14.75 15.30
CA VAL A 213 -3.95 -15.84 16.12
C VAL A 213 -2.86 -16.83 16.54
N ARG A 214 -3.07 -17.61 17.59
CA ARG A 214 -2.15 -18.68 17.99
C ARG A 214 -2.16 -19.83 16.98
N PHE A 215 -1.18 -20.72 17.08
CA PHE A 215 -1.06 -21.88 16.18
C PHE A 215 -2.36 -22.72 16.16
N GLU A 216 -2.88 -23.06 17.34
CA GLU A 216 -4.07 -23.88 17.54
C GLU A 216 -5.36 -23.20 17.04
N ASP A 217 -5.32 -21.88 16.91
CA ASP A 217 -6.44 -21.08 16.45
C ASP A 217 -6.39 -20.76 14.95
N SER A 218 -5.28 -21.08 14.28
CA SER A 218 -5.14 -20.91 12.83
C SER A 218 -6.04 -21.88 12.06
N TRP A 219 -6.55 -21.46 10.93
CA TRP A 219 -7.36 -22.33 10.07
C TRP A 219 -6.56 -23.54 9.57
N ALA A 220 -5.26 -23.44 9.43
CA ALA A 220 -4.38 -24.54 9.05
C ALA A 220 -4.43 -25.68 10.08
N TYR A 221 -4.21 -25.35 11.36
CA TYR A 221 -4.30 -26.34 12.44
C TYR A 221 -5.72 -26.89 12.59
N ARG A 222 -6.74 -26.02 12.56
CA ARG A 222 -8.14 -26.44 12.66
C ARG A 222 -8.56 -27.32 11.49
N LEU A 223 -8.05 -27.08 10.28
CA LEU A 223 -8.24 -27.95 9.14
C LEU A 223 -7.65 -29.35 9.41
N GLU A 224 -6.40 -29.41 9.93
CA GLU A 224 -5.78 -30.69 10.29
C GLU A 224 -6.66 -31.52 11.23
N GLN A 225 -7.30 -30.89 12.23
CA GLN A 225 -8.19 -31.58 13.17
C GLN A 225 -9.48 -32.14 12.53
N LEU A 226 -9.88 -31.62 11.38
CA LEU A 226 -11.04 -32.09 10.62
C LEU A 226 -10.70 -33.23 9.64
N LEU A 227 -9.42 -33.41 9.32
CA LEU A 227 -8.96 -34.43 8.37
C LEU A 227 -8.89 -35.83 9.02
N PRO A 228 -8.80 -36.91 8.24
CA PRO A 228 -8.59 -38.26 8.77
C PRO A 228 -7.31 -38.33 9.62
N LYS A 229 -7.33 -39.19 10.65
CA LYS A 229 -6.16 -39.40 11.51
C LYS A 229 -4.94 -39.79 10.69
N GLY A 230 -3.80 -39.13 10.96
CA GLY A 230 -2.56 -39.34 10.23
C GLY A 230 -2.34 -38.35 9.05
N CYS A 231 -3.34 -37.57 8.70
CA CYS A 231 -3.12 -36.42 7.79
C CYS A 231 -2.42 -35.27 8.55
N ARG A 232 -1.43 -34.65 7.90
CA ARG A 232 -0.72 -33.48 8.42
C ARG A 232 -0.93 -32.29 7.49
N VAL A 233 -1.18 -31.10 8.08
CA VAL A 233 -1.28 -29.86 7.36
C VAL A 233 -0.01 -29.04 7.59
N LEU A 234 0.76 -28.80 6.52
CA LEU A 234 2.04 -28.11 6.54
C LEU A 234 1.83 -26.69 6.04
N ASN A 235 2.01 -25.70 6.90
CA ASN A 235 1.74 -24.30 6.57
C ASN A 235 3.01 -23.56 6.13
N PHE A 236 3.15 -23.36 4.80
CA PHE A 236 4.23 -22.61 4.16
C PHE A 236 3.85 -21.14 3.91
N GLY A 237 2.72 -20.65 4.41
CA GLY A 237 2.31 -19.25 4.27
C GLY A 237 3.35 -18.31 4.85
N VAL A 238 3.53 -17.13 4.24
CA VAL A 238 4.45 -16.09 4.72
C VAL A 238 3.82 -14.71 4.50
N GLY A 239 3.83 -13.89 5.52
CA GLY A 239 3.26 -12.55 5.46
C GLY A 239 3.85 -11.71 4.33
N GLY A 240 2.96 -11.01 3.59
CA GLY A 240 3.34 -10.08 2.53
C GLY A 240 3.65 -10.70 1.17
N TYR A 241 3.54 -12.01 1.01
CA TYR A 241 3.77 -12.67 -0.28
C TYR A 241 2.73 -12.28 -1.34
N GLY A 242 3.17 -12.23 -2.60
CA GLY A 242 2.32 -12.26 -3.80
C GLY A 242 2.28 -13.68 -4.39
N ILE A 243 1.48 -13.87 -5.44
CA ILE A 243 1.33 -15.16 -6.14
C ILE A 243 2.69 -15.68 -6.66
N ASP A 244 3.55 -14.79 -7.10
CA ASP A 244 4.91 -15.08 -7.56
C ASP A 244 5.77 -15.79 -6.48
N GLN A 245 5.76 -15.25 -5.26
CA GLN A 245 6.49 -15.84 -4.14
C GLN A 245 5.83 -17.14 -3.67
N MET A 246 4.49 -17.24 -3.71
CA MET A 246 3.77 -18.48 -3.40
C MET A 246 4.14 -19.60 -4.38
N TYR A 247 4.20 -19.30 -5.69
CA TYR A 247 4.62 -20.23 -6.71
C TYR A 247 6.07 -20.70 -6.53
N LEU A 248 7.00 -19.75 -6.29
CA LEU A 248 8.40 -20.07 -6.05
C LEU A 248 8.60 -20.85 -4.73
N ARG A 249 7.84 -20.50 -3.69
CA ARG A 249 7.84 -21.22 -2.41
C ARG A 249 7.43 -22.68 -2.60
N TYR A 250 6.38 -22.94 -3.40
CA TYR A 250 5.97 -24.27 -3.76
C TYR A 250 7.13 -25.02 -4.42
N LYS A 251 7.70 -24.47 -5.48
CA LYS A 251 8.76 -25.14 -6.26
C LYS A 251 10.00 -25.48 -5.46
N ARG A 252 10.40 -24.58 -4.56
CA ARG A 252 11.65 -24.71 -3.81
C ARG A 252 11.50 -25.55 -2.54
N ASP A 253 10.46 -25.26 -1.76
CA ASP A 253 10.39 -25.75 -0.38
C ASP A 253 9.35 -26.85 -0.20
N VAL A 254 8.23 -26.82 -0.92
CA VAL A 254 7.09 -27.72 -0.70
C VAL A 254 7.29 -29.09 -1.35
N THR A 255 7.83 -29.13 -2.55
CA THR A 255 7.96 -30.36 -3.37
C THR A 255 8.68 -31.49 -2.63
N SER A 256 9.71 -31.16 -1.84
CA SER A 256 10.48 -32.13 -1.04
C SER A 256 9.69 -32.85 0.07
N TRP A 257 8.50 -32.34 0.40
CA TRP A 257 7.60 -32.93 1.39
C TRP A 257 6.61 -33.91 0.79
N LYS A 258 6.55 -33.98 -0.54
CA LYS A 258 5.68 -34.89 -1.32
C LYS A 258 4.23 -34.82 -0.82
N PRO A 259 3.58 -33.66 -0.84
CA PRO A 259 2.19 -33.51 -0.41
C PRO A 259 1.25 -34.27 -1.37
N ASN A 260 0.11 -34.74 -0.85
CA ASN A 260 -0.95 -35.32 -1.67
C ASN A 260 -1.85 -34.21 -2.27
N LEU A 261 -1.99 -33.10 -1.51
CA LEU A 261 -2.78 -31.96 -1.91
C LEU A 261 -2.02 -30.67 -1.57
N VAL A 262 -2.02 -29.70 -2.49
CA VAL A 262 -1.42 -28.40 -2.29
C VAL A 262 -2.46 -27.30 -2.45
N ILE A 263 -2.70 -26.55 -1.40
CA ILE A 263 -3.61 -25.41 -1.40
C ILE A 263 -2.81 -24.12 -1.58
N LEU A 264 -3.07 -23.40 -2.67
CA LEU A 264 -2.64 -22.01 -2.81
C LEU A 264 -3.84 -21.13 -2.45
N SER A 265 -3.69 -20.37 -1.35
CA SER A 265 -4.74 -19.48 -0.89
C SER A 265 -4.26 -18.02 -0.89
N PHE A 266 -5.10 -17.12 -1.42
CA PHE A 266 -4.73 -15.73 -1.63
C PHE A 266 -5.91 -14.76 -1.48
N ILE A 267 -5.59 -13.48 -1.30
CA ILE A 267 -6.51 -12.34 -1.25
C ILE A 267 -6.20 -11.36 -2.41
N ASP A 268 -7.13 -10.48 -2.80
CA ASP A 268 -6.89 -9.48 -3.87
C ASP A 268 -5.57 -8.68 -3.73
N PRO A 269 -5.15 -8.22 -2.53
CA PRO A 269 -3.88 -7.53 -2.38
C PRO A 269 -2.64 -8.30 -2.85
N ASP A 270 -2.68 -9.64 -2.89
CA ASP A 270 -1.55 -10.48 -3.30
C ASP A 270 -1.27 -10.37 -4.80
N LEU A 271 -2.30 -10.09 -5.59
CA LEU A 271 -2.19 -9.83 -7.03
C LEU A 271 -1.31 -8.60 -7.29
N HIS A 272 -1.54 -7.52 -6.54
CA HIS A 272 -0.74 -6.31 -6.61
C HIS A 272 0.66 -6.49 -6.02
N ARG A 273 0.82 -7.33 -4.98
CA ARG A 273 2.13 -7.69 -4.45
C ARG A 273 2.99 -8.42 -5.49
N THR A 274 2.38 -9.23 -6.35
CA THR A 274 3.06 -9.85 -7.50
C THR A 274 3.68 -8.81 -8.44
N MET A 275 3.08 -7.60 -8.53
CA MET A 275 3.55 -6.52 -9.38
C MET A 275 4.62 -5.64 -8.74
N SER A 276 5.06 -5.95 -7.53
CA SER A 276 6.11 -5.20 -6.82
C SER A 276 7.44 -5.93 -6.85
N SER A 277 8.54 -5.17 -6.89
CA SER A 277 9.92 -5.66 -6.81
C SER A 277 10.53 -5.47 -5.43
N TYR A 278 9.95 -4.60 -4.59
CA TYR A 278 10.52 -4.13 -3.34
C TYR A 278 9.53 -4.19 -2.18
N GLY A 279 9.86 -4.98 -1.16
CA GLY A 279 9.05 -5.12 0.05
C GLY A 279 8.82 -3.79 0.78
N PHE A 280 9.80 -2.90 0.76
CA PHE A 280 9.70 -1.58 1.40
C PHE A 280 8.70 -0.62 0.72
N LEU A 281 8.25 -0.91 -0.51
CA LEU A 281 7.18 -0.18 -1.17
C LEU A 281 5.79 -0.80 -0.94
N ILE A 282 5.73 -2.10 -0.59
CA ILE A 282 4.47 -2.84 -0.38
C ILE A 282 3.83 -2.49 0.96
N VAL A 283 4.62 -2.43 2.03
CA VAL A 283 4.11 -2.37 3.40
C VAL A 283 4.52 -1.06 4.06
N ASN A 284 3.56 -0.14 4.15
CA ASN A 284 3.76 1.20 4.72
C ASN A 284 4.07 1.23 6.22
N GLN A 285 3.89 0.15 6.96
CA GLN A 285 3.99 0.14 8.43
C GLN A 285 5.13 -0.72 8.99
N ASN A 286 5.52 -1.77 8.28
CA ASN A 286 6.66 -2.60 8.64
C ASN A 286 7.56 -2.61 7.41
N ALA A 287 8.62 -1.81 7.48
CA ALA A 287 9.59 -1.76 6.42
C ALA A 287 10.25 -3.14 6.29
N PHE A 288 9.82 -3.90 5.30
CA PHE A 288 10.58 -5.04 4.82
C PHE A 288 11.70 -4.48 3.93
N PRO A 289 12.94 -4.39 4.42
CA PRO A 289 14.05 -3.85 3.64
C PRO A 289 14.51 -4.82 2.55
N PHE A 290 13.66 -5.76 2.19
CA PHE A 290 13.96 -6.84 1.29
C PHE A 290 13.43 -6.57 -0.12
N MET A 291 14.10 -7.15 -1.08
CA MET A 291 13.60 -7.28 -2.42
C MET A 291 12.84 -8.56 -2.58
N LYS A 292 12.08 -8.66 -3.67
CA LYS A 292 11.36 -9.87 -4.03
C LYS A 292 11.49 -10.15 -5.53
N PRO A 293 11.35 -11.40 -5.95
CA PRO A 293 11.30 -11.74 -7.36
C PRO A 293 10.17 -10.98 -8.07
N ARG A 294 10.40 -10.59 -9.31
CA ARG A 294 9.42 -9.94 -10.16
C ARG A 294 9.29 -10.67 -11.48
N PHE A 295 8.09 -11.14 -11.79
CA PHE A 295 7.78 -11.81 -13.04
C PHE A 295 7.21 -10.83 -14.06
N VAL A 296 7.62 -11.00 -15.31
CA VAL A 296 6.98 -10.43 -16.49
C VAL A 296 6.69 -11.53 -17.47
N LEU A 297 5.73 -11.32 -18.38
CA LEU A 297 5.46 -12.28 -19.44
C LEU A 297 6.35 -11.99 -20.64
N ASP A 298 6.89 -13.06 -21.24
CA ASP A 298 7.53 -12.98 -22.54
C ASP A 298 6.48 -12.88 -23.66
N GLN A 299 6.96 -12.80 -24.92
CA GLN A 299 6.09 -12.70 -26.09
C GLN A 299 5.16 -13.91 -26.29
N ARG A 300 5.44 -15.03 -25.61
CA ARG A 300 4.63 -16.26 -25.64
C ARG A 300 3.68 -16.37 -24.45
N GLY A 301 3.65 -15.36 -23.57
CA GLY A 301 2.87 -15.37 -22.33
C GLY A 301 3.46 -16.22 -21.21
N THR A 302 4.75 -16.62 -21.32
CA THR A 302 5.43 -17.41 -20.29
C THR A 302 6.00 -16.49 -19.21
N PRO A 303 5.79 -16.78 -17.90
CA PRO A 303 6.30 -15.95 -16.83
C PRO A 303 7.81 -16.13 -16.63
N ASN A 304 8.57 -15.04 -16.73
CA ASN A 304 10.01 -14.99 -16.52
C ASN A 304 10.37 -14.01 -15.42
N ILE A 305 11.35 -14.35 -14.59
CA ILE A 305 11.84 -13.47 -13.53
C ILE A 305 12.85 -12.49 -14.13
N VAL A 306 12.63 -11.18 -13.92
CA VAL A 306 13.50 -10.12 -14.49
C VAL A 306 14.63 -9.69 -13.56
N ASN A 307 14.55 -9.96 -12.27
CA ASN A 307 15.44 -9.39 -11.26
C ASN A 307 16.18 -10.45 -10.41
N GLN A 308 16.57 -11.56 -11.00
CA GLN A 308 17.44 -12.53 -10.32
C GLN A 308 18.85 -12.52 -10.93
N PRO A 309 19.90 -12.59 -10.08
CA PRO A 309 19.86 -12.67 -8.60
C PRO A 309 19.29 -11.39 -8.00
N LEU A 310 18.60 -11.53 -6.85
CA LEU A 310 18.01 -10.37 -6.17
C LEU A 310 19.14 -9.43 -5.70
N PRO A 311 19.03 -8.10 -6.01
CA PRO A 311 19.97 -7.13 -5.49
C PRO A 311 20.00 -7.12 -3.96
N LYS A 312 21.17 -6.89 -3.37
CA LYS A 312 21.30 -6.88 -1.91
C LYS A 312 20.76 -5.59 -1.29
N ALA A 313 20.01 -5.71 -0.21
CA ALA A 313 19.42 -4.55 0.47
C ALA A 313 20.47 -3.50 0.87
N GLU A 314 21.66 -3.94 1.29
CA GLU A 314 22.77 -3.06 1.66
C GLU A 314 23.23 -2.17 0.50
N GLU A 315 23.30 -2.72 -0.69
CA GLU A 315 23.75 -2.00 -1.89
C GLU A 315 22.71 -0.97 -2.34
N ILE A 316 21.43 -1.34 -2.28
CA ILE A 316 20.32 -0.47 -2.69
C ILE A 316 20.21 0.78 -1.85
N PHE A 317 20.23 0.64 -0.53
CA PHE A 317 20.09 1.80 0.35
C PHE A 317 21.34 2.69 0.41
N MET A 318 22.40 2.34 -0.34
CA MET A 318 23.57 3.21 -0.56
C MET A 318 23.46 4.05 -1.83
N LEU A 319 22.49 3.76 -2.71
CA LEU A 319 22.28 4.52 -3.94
C LEU A 319 21.83 5.95 -3.63
N PRO A 320 22.23 6.94 -4.45
CA PRO A 320 21.92 8.35 -4.18
C PRO A 320 20.45 8.72 -4.36
N TYR A 321 19.74 8.02 -5.25
CA TYR A 321 18.32 8.25 -5.55
C TYR A 321 17.60 6.94 -5.80
N ILE A 322 16.28 6.92 -5.53
CA ILE A 322 15.45 5.72 -5.77
C ILE A 322 15.41 5.31 -7.26
N HIS A 323 15.51 6.25 -8.17
CA HIS A 323 15.49 5.94 -9.60
C HIS A 323 16.80 5.32 -10.11
N ASP A 324 17.85 5.28 -9.28
CA ASP A 324 19.06 4.50 -9.54
C ASP A 324 18.92 3.04 -9.07
N VAL A 325 17.84 2.72 -8.35
CA VAL A 325 17.58 1.38 -7.82
C VAL A 325 17.26 0.43 -8.99
N PRO A 326 17.96 -0.70 -9.11
CA PRO A 326 17.74 -1.65 -10.20
C PRO A 326 16.29 -2.14 -10.24
N PHE A 327 15.72 -2.29 -11.41
CA PHE A 327 14.37 -2.82 -11.65
C PHE A 327 13.23 -2.05 -10.95
N ILE A 328 13.48 -0.82 -10.47
CA ILE A 328 12.45 -0.01 -9.78
C ILE A 328 11.26 0.30 -10.70
N GLU A 329 11.49 0.42 -12.00
CA GLU A 329 10.45 0.70 -12.99
C GLU A 329 9.46 -0.47 -13.16
N TYR A 330 9.81 -1.68 -12.71
CA TYR A 330 8.92 -2.84 -12.69
C TYR A 330 8.04 -2.91 -11.45
N ASP A 331 8.21 -1.98 -10.50
CA ASP A 331 7.42 -1.97 -9.27
C ASP A 331 6.15 -1.12 -9.44
N GLU A 332 4.98 -1.73 -9.25
CA GLU A 332 3.68 -1.05 -9.37
C GLU A 332 3.56 0.14 -8.40
N LYS A 333 4.14 0.02 -7.20
CA LYS A 333 4.03 1.06 -6.16
C LYS A 333 5.02 2.20 -6.35
N TYR A 334 6.01 2.04 -7.25
CA TYR A 334 6.91 3.11 -7.58
C TYR A 334 6.20 4.13 -8.47
N ASN A 335 6.23 5.38 -8.07
CA ASN A 335 5.87 6.53 -8.91
C ASN A 335 7.02 7.52 -8.86
N ARG A 336 7.62 7.77 -10.01
CA ARG A 336 8.80 8.64 -10.14
C ARG A 336 8.58 10.05 -9.59
N THR A 337 7.34 10.55 -9.66
CA THR A 337 6.99 11.89 -9.18
C THR A 337 6.85 12.00 -7.67
N ASP A 338 6.72 10.86 -6.98
CA ASP A 338 6.59 10.82 -5.52
C ASP A 338 7.93 10.94 -4.79
N TRP A 339 9.05 10.90 -5.53
CA TRP A 339 10.39 10.87 -4.96
C TRP A 339 11.22 12.09 -5.37
N ASP A 340 12.21 12.43 -4.52
CA ASP A 340 13.08 13.56 -4.76
C ASP A 340 14.00 13.36 -5.97
N ARG A 341 14.34 14.49 -6.61
CA ARG A 341 15.19 14.55 -7.81
C ARG A 341 16.27 15.61 -7.63
N PRO A 342 17.47 15.38 -8.14
CA PRO A 342 18.59 16.32 -8.00
C PRO A 342 18.25 17.74 -8.48
N GLN A 343 17.59 17.85 -9.63
CA GLN A 343 17.26 19.13 -10.26
C GLN A 343 16.18 19.95 -9.50
N TRP A 344 15.44 19.34 -8.58
CA TRP A 344 14.36 19.99 -7.81
C TRP A 344 14.70 20.18 -6.33
N TRP A 345 16.00 20.12 -5.97
CA TRP A 345 16.47 20.16 -4.59
C TRP A 345 15.93 21.34 -3.76
N TYR A 346 15.74 22.50 -4.38
CA TYR A 346 15.20 23.71 -3.72
C TYR A 346 13.71 23.59 -3.37
N VAL A 347 12.92 22.90 -4.21
CA VAL A 347 11.51 22.59 -3.90
C VAL A 347 11.43 21.59 -2.75
N HIS A 348 12.30 20.58 -2.77
CA HIS A 348 12.29 19.50 -1.80
C HIS A 348 12.68 19.95 -0.39
N ARG A 349 13.40 21.07 -0.24
CA ARG A 349 13.76 21.64 1.06
C ARG A 349 12.66 22.47 1.71
N SER A 350 11.70 22.99 0.95
CA SER A 350 10.59 23.77 1.45
C SER A 350 9.39 22.89 1.73
N TYR A 351 8.93 22.86 2.96
CA TYR A 351 7.71 22.16 3.36
C TYR A 351 6.46 22.76 2.71
N PHE A 352 6.48 24.08 2.52
CA PHE A 352 5.41 24.79 1.83
C PHE A 352 5.33 24.40 0.36
N LEU A 353 6.45 24.35 -0.37
CA LEU A 353 6.47 23.92 -1.77
C LEU A 353 6.14 22.43 -1.91
N ARG A 354 6.67 21.58 -1.02
CA ARG A 354 6.29 20.17 -0.93
C ARG A 354 4.78 20.00 -0.71
N PHE A 355 4.18 20.80 0.18
CA PHE A 355 2.74 20.77 0.39
C PHE A 355 1.96 21.12 -0.87
N LEU A 356 2.35 22.17 -1.59
CA LEU A 356 1.70 22.54 -2.85
C LEU A 356 1.82 21.44 -3.92
N THR A 357 2.98 20.82 -4.07
CA THR A 357 3.16 19.70 -5.00
C THR A 357 2.39 18.46 -4.59
N SER A 358 2.18 18.24 -3.30
CA SER A 358 1.41 17.10 -2.79
C SER A 358 -0.10 17.21 -2.97
N ILE A 359 -0.64 18.45 -3.13
CA ILE A 359 -2.07 18.68 -3.42
C ILE A 359 -2.44 18.13 -4.81
N TYR A 360 -1.53 18.23 -5.76
CA TYR A 360 -1.68 17.72 -7.13
C TYR A 360 -0.52 16.77 -7.46
N PRO A 361 -0.54 15.54 -6.93
CA PRO A 361 0.49 14.58 -7.28
C PRO A 361 0.34 14.21 -8.77
N PHE A 362 1.39 14.44 -9.53
CA PHE A 362 1.47 13.97 -10.91
C PHE A 362 1.74 12.46 -10.87
N SER A 363 0.87 11.64 -11.45
CA SER A 363 1.13 10.22 -11.63
C SER A 363 1.51 9.94 -13.08
N GLU A 364 2.56 9.18 -13.29
CA GLU A 364 2.84 8.57 -14.59
C GLU A 364 1.88 7.40 -14.77
N LYS A 365 0.93 7.55 -15.70
CA LYS A 365 -0.13 6.54 -15.88
C LYS A 365 0.27 5.37 -16.76
N ASP A 366 1.22 5.58 -17.66
CA ASP A 366 1.57 4.59 -18.68
C ASP A 366 3.00 4.10 -18.50
N ARG A 367 3.20 3.25 -17.48
CA ARG A 367 4.48 2.54 -17.30
C ARG A 367 4.37 1.12 -17.84
N PRO A 368 5.37 0.63 -18.59
CA PRO A 368 5.37 -0.74 -19.08
C PRO A 368 5.42 -1.74 -17.91
N PHE A 369 4.80 -2.89 -18.09
CA PHE A 369 4.80 -4.04 -17.15
C PHE A 369 4.11 -3.83 -15.80
N VAL A 370 3.35 -2.74 -15.59
CA VAL A 370 2.67 -2.44 -14.33
C VAL A 370 1.21 -2.01 -14.49
N SER A 371 0.63 -2.19 -15.66
CA SER A 371 -0.79 -1.94 -15.91
C SER A 371 -1.67 -2.99 -15.25
N ASP A 372 -2.98 -2.68 -15.08
CA ASP A 372 -3.96 -3.66 -14.60
C ASP A 372 -4.03 -4.87 -15.54
N ALA A 373 -3.86 -4.67 -16.86
CA ALA A 373 -3.80 -5.76 -17.83
C ALA A 373 -2.58 -6.66 -17.60
N ASP A 374 -1.40 -6.08 -17.35
CA ASP A 374 -0.19 -6.85 -16.98
C ASP A 374 -0.40 -7.61 -15.68
N MET A 375 -1.02 -6.98 -14.67
CA MET A 375 -1.32 -7.62 -13.39
C MET A 375 -2.23 -8.84 -13.57
N HIS A 376 -3.31 -8.72 -14.33
CA HIS A 376 -4.20 -9.84 -14.65
C HIS A 376 -3.46 -10.95 -15.41
N ALA A 377 -2.70 -10.59 -16.44
CA ALA A 377 -2.00 -11.56 -17.28
C ALA A 377 -0.91 -12.33 -16.52
N VAL A 378 -0.07 -11.62 -15.73
CA VAL A 378 1.01 -12.25 -14.95
C VAL A 378 0.43 -13.17 -13.88
N ASN A 379 -0.59 -12.73 -13.11
CA ASN A 379 -1.18 -13.57 -12.07
C ASN A 379 -1.90 -14.79 -12.64
N SER A 380 -2.64 -14.64 -13.75
CA SER A 380 -3.27 -15.76 -14.45
C SER A 380 -2.22 -16.78 -14.90
N SER A 381 -1.13 -16.32 -15.52
CA SER A 381 -0.05 -17.20 -15.98
C SER A 381 0.65 -17.92 -14.82
N LEU A 382 0.89 -17.25 -13.70
CA LEU A 382 1.51 -17.86 -12.51
C LEU A 382 0.60 -18.87 -11.84
N LEU A 383 -0.71 -18.62 -11.75
CA LEU A 383 -1.68 -19.57 -11.21
C LEU A 383 -1.80 -20.83 -12.07
N ASN A 384 -1.81 -20.68 -13.40
CA ASN A 384 -1.74 -21.83 -14.32
C ASN A 384 -0.44 -22.61 -14.13
N ALA A 385 0.71 -21.93 -14.11
CA ALA A 385 2.00 -22.56 -13.92
C ALA A 385 2.11 -23.28 -12.55
N PHE A 386 1.44 -22.77 -11.52
CA PHE A 386 1.35 -23.44 -10.22
C PHE A 386 0.53 -24.75 -10.35
N VAL A 387 -0.66 -24.69 -10.94
CA VAL A 387 -1.53 -25.86 -11.14
C VAL A 387 -0.80 -26.94 -11.92
N ASP A 388 -0.17 -26.58 -13.03
CA ASP A 388 0.60 -27.50 -13.87
C ASP A 388 1.78 -28.14 -13.10
N ALA A 389 2.50 -27.33 -12.32
CA ALA A 389 3.63 -27.84 -11.53
C ALA A 389 3.18 -28.84 -10.46
N VAL A 390 2.08 -28.55 -9.77
CA VAL A 390 1.53 -29.45 -8.73
C VAL A 390 1.07 -30.77 -9.34
N HIS A 391 0.36 -30.73 -10.46
CA HIS A 391 -0.04 -31.96 -11.19
C HIS A 391 1.17 -32.77 -11.66
N LYS A 392 2.18 -32.08 -12.23
CA LYS A 392 3.41 -32.74 -12.69
C LYS A 392 4.15 -33.46 -11.56
N ASP A 393 4.08 -32.94 -10.34
CA ASP A 393 4.70 -33.52 -9.16
C ASP A 393 3.82 -34.63 -8.52
N GLY A 394 2.67 -34.97 -9.14
CA GLY A 394 1.77 -36.04 -8.70
C GLY A 394 0.89 -35.66 -7.51
N ALA A 395 0.72 -34.37 -7.24
CA ALA A 395 -0.17 -33.85 -6.19
C ALA A 395 -1.44 -33.21 -6.79
N THR A 396 -2.47 -33.06 -5.98
CA THR A 396 -3.71 -32.37 -6.36
C THR A 396 -3.60 -30.87 -6.02
N PRO A 397 -3.72 -29.94 -6.98
CA PRO A 397 -3.80 -28.51 -6.66
C PRO A 397 -5.21 -28.11 -6.21
N LEU A 398 -5.28 -27.13 -5.32
CA LEU A 398 -6.51 -26.46 -4.94
C LEU A 398 -6.28 -24.96 -4.79
N LEU A 399 -6.89 -24.17 -5.65
CA LEU A 399 -6.86 -22.71 -5.52
C LEU A 399 -7.99 -22.25 -4.61
N VAL A 400 -7.69 -21.38 -3.66
CA VAL A 400 -8.65 -20.87 -2.68
C VAL A 400 -8.59 -19.35 -2.64
N TYR A 401 -9.71 -18.71 -2.95
CA TYR A 401 -9.86 -17.27 -2.73
C TYR A 401 -10.33 -17.01 -1.30
N LEU A 402 -9.53 -16.27 -0.55
CA LEU A 402 -9.84 -15.83 0.81
C LEU A 402 -10.39 -14.39 0.76
N PRO A 403 -11.64 -14.15 1.22
CA PRO A 403 -12.18 -12.81 1.18
C PRO A 403 -11.49 -11.89 2.19
N ASN A 404 -11.19 -10.69 1.77
CA ASN A 404 -10.67 -9.63 2.64
C ASN A 404 -11.80 -8.67 3.07
N LYS A 405 -11.49 -7.72 3.96
CA LYS A 405 -12.49 -6.79 4.51
C LYS A 405 -13.22 -5.95 3.45
N ARG A 406 -12.62 -5.71 2.26
CA ARG A 406 -13.25 -4.92 1.19
C ARG A 406 -14.38 -5.69 0.53
N ASP A 407 -14.27 -7.03 0.43
CA ASP A 407 -15.23 -7.90 -0.23
C ASP A 407 -16.57 -7.93 0.48
N PHE A 408 -16.58 -7.69 1.80
CA PHE A 408 -17.80 -7.55 2.59
C PHE A 408 -18.43 -6.16 2.56
N LYS A 409 -17.68 -5.14 2.12
CA LYS A 409 -18.15 -3.75 2.08
C LYS A 409 -18.76 -3.37 0.74
N LYS A 410 -18.31 -3.98 -0.35
CA LYS A 410 -18.79 -3.67 -1.68
C LYS A 410 -20.12 -4.37 -1.96
N ARG A 411 -21.05 -3.64 -2.60
CA ARG A 411 -22.37 -4.17 -2.96
C ARG A 411 -22.31 -4.89 -4.30
N SER A 412 -23.12 -5.96 -4.45
CA SER A 412 -23.37 -6.58 -5.77
C SER A 412 -23.77 -5.53 -6.82
N PRO A 413 -23.26 -5.60 -8.07
CA PRO A 413 -22.64 -6.78 -8.72
C PRO A 413 -21.09 -6.79 -8.75
N TRP A 414 -20.39 -6.24 -7.77
CA TRP A 414 -18.93 -6.24 -7.77
C TRP A 414 -18.34 -7.63 -7.51
N ILE A 415 -17.40 -8.05 -8.34
CA ILE A 415 -16.63 -9.29 -8.21
C ILE A 415 -15.18 -8.93 -7.85
N PRO A 416 -14.56 -9.56 -6.82
CA PRO A 416 -13.14 -9.43 -6.52
C PRO A 416 -12.25 -9.71 -7.71
N GLU A 417 -11.14 -8.99 -7.85
CA GLU A 417 -10.20 -9.16 -8.99
C GLU A 417 -9.62 -10.57 -9.05
N GLY A 418 -9.31 -11.16 -7.88
CA GLY A 418 -8.84 -12.54 -7.81
C GLY A 418 -9.84 -13.55 -8.38
N LEU A 419 -11.12 -13.37 -8.09
CA LEU A 419 -12.16 -14.22 -8.66
C LEU A 419 -12.34 -13.99 -10.16
N GLN A 420 -12.24 -12.75 -10.64
CA GLN A 420 -12.27 -12.45 -12.07
C GLN A 420 -11.13 -13.15 -12.82
N ILE A 421 -9.90 -13.10 -12.27
CA ILE A 421 -8.73 -13.79 -12.86
C ILE A 421 -8.97 -15.30 -12.91
N LEU A 422 -9.43 -15.91 -11.81
CA LEU A 422 -9.70 -17.35 -11.75
C LEU A 422 -10.77 -17.79 -12.75
N GLN A 423 -11.86 -17.01 -12.86
CA GLN A 423 -12.96 -17.28 -13.80
C GLN A 423 -12.52 -17.13 -15.26
N ASN A 424 -11.80 -16.03 -15.59
CA ASN A 424 -11.32 -15.76 -16.94
C ASN A 424 -10.29 -16.81 -17.40
N ALA A 425 -9.45 -17.28 -16.48
CA ALA A 425 -8.48 -18.35 -16.74
C ALA A 425 -9.11 -19.77 -16.70
N GLN A 426 -10.41 -19.88 -16.40
CA GLN A 426 -11.12 -21.16 -16.25
C GLN A 426 -10.46 -22.10 -15.23
N LEU A 427 -9.82 -21.57 -14.20
CA LEU A 427 -9.16 -22.33 -13.16
C LEU A 427 -10.18 -22.79 -12.11
N GLU A 428 -10.12 -24.09 -11.79
CA GLU A 428 -10.94 -24.62 -10.69
C GLU A 428 -10.51 -24.00 -9.36
N HIS A 429 -11.47 -23.48 -8.60
CA HIS A 429 -11.19 -22.79 -7.36
C HIS A 429 -12.34 -22.88 -6.35
N VAL A 430 -12.03 -22.57 -5.10
CA VAL A 430 -12.97 -22.41 -4.00
C VAL A 430 -13.03 -20.93 -3.61
N ASP A 431 -14.22 -20.34 -3.71
CA ASP A 431 -14.51 -18.99 -3.18
C ASP A 431 -15.13 -19.11 -1.78
N LEU A 432 -14.41 -18.63 -0.76
CA LEU A 432 -14.88 -18.65 0.62
C LEU A 432 -15.74 -17.43 1.00
N THR A 433 -16.01 -16.52 0.08
CA THR A 433 -16.80 -15.29 0.36
C THR A 433 -18.21 -15.64 0.85
N SER A 434 -18.88 -16.60 0.19
CA SER A 434 -20.24 -17.01 0.56
C SER A 434 -20.28 -17.78 1.89
N CYS A 435 -19.23 -18.52 2.19
CA CYS A 435 -19.11 -19.27 3.42
C CYS A 435 -18.95 -18.35 4.64
N LEU A 436 -18.03 -17.43 4.60
CA LEU A 436 -17.82 -16.46 5.67
C LEU A 436 -19.00 -15.49 5.84
N LYS A 437 -19.80 -15.23 4.79
CA LYS A 437 -21.02 -14.42 4.90
C LYS A 437 -22.17 -15.13 5.60
N ARG A 438 -22.21 -16.46 5.60
CA ARG A 438 -23.28 -17.24 6.27
C ARG A 438 -23.18 -17.15 7.78
N ASP A 439 -21.97 -17.12 8.29
CA ASP A 439 -21.71 -16.86 9.69
C ASP A 439 -21.79 -15.34 9.91
N SER A 440 -23.00 -14.83 10.10
CA SER A 440 -23.37 -13.40 10.16
C SER A 440 -22.77 -12.64 11.35
N GLU A 441 -21.58 -13.01 11.78
CA GLU A 441 -20.83 -12.33 12.83
C GLU A 441 -20.09 -11.10 12.24
N PRO A 442 -20.31 -9.89 12.79
CA PRO A 442 -19.66 -8.68 12.33
C PRO A 442 -18.14 -8.64 12.56
N ASN A 443 -17.56 -9.69 13.16
CA ASN A 443 -16.21 -9.72 13.70
C ASN A 443 -15.27 -10.70 13.01
N HIS A 444 -15.33 -10.83 11.67
CA HIS A 444 -14.38 -11.68 10.94
C HIS A 444 -12.94 -11.11 10.93
N PHE A 445 -12.77 -9.82 11.16
CA PHE A 445 -11.48 -9.16 11.05
C PHE A 445 -11.07 -8.43 12.32
N ILE A 446 -9.81 -8.60 12.69
CA ILE A 446 -9.20 -7.84 13.78
C ILE A 446 -9.33 -6.33 13.47
N PRO A 447 -9.77 -5.50 14.43
CA PRO A 447 -9.99 -4.08 14.20
C PRO A 447 -8.71 -3.37 13.73
N LYS A 448 -8.85 -2.43 12.77
CA LYS A 448 -7.73 -1.56 12.37
C LYS A 448 -7.26 -0.75 13.59
N GLY A 449 -5.95 -0.60 13.73
CA GLY A 449 -5.32 0.09 14.87
C GLY A 449 -4.98 -0.82 16.06
N LYS A 450 -5.38 -2.09 16.01
CA LYS A 450 -4.84 -3.15 16.88
C LYS A 450 -3.66 -3.84 16.19
N PRO A 451 -2.75 -4.48 16.94
CA PRO A 451 -1.77 -5.40 16.35
C PRO A 451 -2.46 -6.40 15.43
N HIS A 452 -1.86 -6.71 14.30
CA HIS A 452 -2.41 -7.62 13.26
C HIS A 452 -3.75 -7.17 12.65
N GLY A 453 -4.12 -5.90 12.79
CA GLY A 453 -5.40 -5.35 12.33
C GLY A 453 -5.67 -5.58 10.85
N GLY A 454 -6.85 -6.12 10.53
CA GLY A 454 -7.28 -6.47 9.18
C GLY A 454 -7.20 -7.95 8.85
N HIS A 455 -6.48 -8.78 9.63
CA HIS A 455 -6.43 -10.23 9.51
C HIS A 455 -7.64 -10.90 10.17
N TYR A 456 -7.78 -12.20 9.94
CA TYR A 456 -8.91 -12.98 10.47
C TYR A 456 -8.87 -13.12 11.99
N THR A 457 -10.03 -13.01 12.61
CA THR A 457 -10.23 -13.36 14.02
C THR A 457 -10.21 -14.89 14.22
N LEU A 458 -10.24 -15.33 15.49
CA LEU A 458 -10.43 -16.75 15.88
C LEU A 458 -11.63 -17.39 15.19
N GLN A 459 -12.76 -16.66 15.16
CA GLN A 459 -14.00 -17.12 14.57
C GLN A 459 -13.89 -17.29 13.06
N ALA A 460 -13.29 -16.32 12.38
CA ALA A 460 -13.08 -16.41 10.94
C ALA A 460 -12.12 -17.55 10.56
N ASN A 461 -11.04 -17.76 11.32
CA ASN A 461 -10.16 -18.91 11.13
C ASN A 461 -10.91 -20.23 11.28
N ALA A 462 -11.79 -20.35 12.29
CA ALA A 462 -12.62 -21.53 12.48
C ALA A 462 -13.60 -21.77 11.32
N ALA A 463 -14.23 -20.70 10.83
CA ALA A 463 -15.13 -20.76 9.69
C ALA A 463 -14.42 -21.18 8.40
N VAL A 464 -13.23 -20.62 8.10
CA VAL A 464 -12.39 -21.04 6.96
C VAL A 464 -12.10 -22.53 7.02
N ALA A 465 -11.65 -23.05 8.16
CA ALA A 465 -11.37 -24.47 8.33
C ALA A 465 -12.62 -25.35 8.14
N ALA A 466 -13.75 -24.94 8.72
CA ALA A 466 -15.01 -25.67 8.61
C ALA A 466 -15.52 -25.74 7.16
N CYS A 467 -15.32 -24.65 6.38
CA CYS A 467 -15.70 -24.62 4.97
C CYS A 467 -14.78 -25.47 4.08
N LEU A 468 -13.48 -25.44 4.36
CA LEU A 468 -12.50 -26.19 3.56
C LEU A 468 -12.48 -27.69 3.92
N GLY A 469 -12.77 -28.06 5.15
CA GLY A 469 -12.66 -29.44 5.63
C GLY A 469 -13.32 -30.47 4.71
N PRO A 470 -14.64 -30.36 4.41
CA PRO A 470 -15.33 -31.29 3.52
C PRO A 470 -14.74 -31.34 2.10
N ILE A 471 -14.32 -30.19 1.57
CA ILE A 471 -13.73 -30.07 0.22
C ILE A 471 -12.39 -30.81 0.16
N VAL A 472 -11.55 -30.59 1.17
CA VAL A 472 -10.22 -31.21 1.26
C VAL A 472 -10.35 -32.72 1.47
N GLN A 473 -11.29 -33.17 2.31
CA GLN A 473 -11.57 -34.61 2.50
C GLN A 473 -12.00 -35.30 1.18
N ASP A 474 -12.90 -34.68 0.42
CA ASP A 474 -13.33 -35.20 -0.89
C ASP A 474 -12.16 -35.31 -1.86
N ARG A 475 -11.31 -34.28 -1.94
CA ARG A 475 -10.14 -34.28 -2.83
C ARG A 475 -9.10 -35.34 -2.45
N LEU A 476 -8.83 -35.52 -1.16
CA LEU A 476 -7.92 -36.56 -0.68
C LEU A 476 -8.49 -37.96 -0.95
N GLY A 477 -9.83 -38.16 -0.81
CA GLY A 477 -10.48 -39.44 -1.11
C GLY A 477 -10.41 -39.82 -2.59
N ARG A 478 -10.51 -38.86 -3.50
CA ARG A 478 -10.34 -39.10 -4.95
C ARG A 478 -8.90 -39.44 -5.32
N ALA A 479 -7.92 -38.71 -4.76
CA ALA A 479 -6.51 -38.95 -5.01
C ALA A 479 -6.00 -40.33 -4.54
N THR A 480 -6.71 -41.00 -3.62
CA THR A 480 -6.39 -42.37 -3.17
C THR A 480 -7.10 -43.46 -3.97
N ALA A 481 -8.07 -43.08 -4.82
CA ALA A 481 -8.86 -44.02 -5.64
C ALA A 481 -8.33 -44.16 -7.09
N GLU A 482 -7.47 -43.25 -7.52
CA GLU A 482 -6.69 -43.30 -8.79
C GLU A 482 -5.30 -43.89 -8.51
#